data_43ce3cf624c07527358e5c6d3ccc67d8
#
_entry.id   43ce3cf624c07527358e5c6d3ccc67d8
#
_cell.length_a   1.000
_cell.length_b   1.000
_cell.length_c   1.000
_cell.angle_alpha   90.00
_cell.angle_beta   90.00
_cell.angle_gamma   90.00
#
_symmetry.space_group_name_H-M   'P 1'
#
loop_
_entity.id
_entity.type
_entity.pdbx_description
1 polymer ?
#
loop_
_entity_poly.entity_id
_entity_poly.type
_entity_poly.pdbx_seq_one_letter_code
_entity_poly.pdbx_strand_id
1 'polypeptide(L)'
;MMRAAASTLARSWPTAGWTAARALAIASSGGIGGLESSDSYRPRRALLYMPADNERKVSKAAREIDVDVVCIDCEDAVALTQKEAARNKVAEYLATMDFGRSERAVRINSLSSGVAEADLEAVLRGPVLPDAIVIPKVDSAADLHHIVAMILDLAAQHPAGEPIKLITMCESAYGLLHLREVLEAAAGLGLLGGAGAALRLEAAILGGDDFAASVGATRSAGSRELLFARQCFLTHCHAYGIQPIGACLLLVARSDRGAWLKGTLTGTHLGGSNVGGTDVACCVIILSKCMCMHSGKH
;
A
#
# COMPACT_ATOMS: atom_id res chain seq x y z
N MET A 1 -39.17 22.50 -18.40
CA MET A 1 -38.06 23.42 -18.67
C MET A 1 -37.06 23.30 -17.55
N MET A 2 -35.96 22.62 -17.79
CA MET A 2 -34.62 22.77 -17.21
C MET A 2 -33.81 21.53 -17.61
N ARG A 3 -33.33 21.56 -18.83
CA ARG A 3 -32.16 20.82 -19.32
C ARG A 3 -31.16 21.91 -19.70
N ALA A 4 -29.97 21.78 -19.22
CA ALA A 4 -28.71 22.28 -19.75
C ALA A 4 -27.82 22.82 -18.64
N ALA A 5 -26.83 22.02 -18.30
CA ALA A 5 -25.47 22.47 -18.00
C ALA A 5 -24.60 21.24 -17.54
N ALA A 6 -24.24 20.43 -18.50
CA ALA A 6 -23.16 19.43 -18.32
C ALA A 6 -22.44 19.33 -19.67
N SER A 7 -21.69 20.38 -19.99
CA SER A 7 -20.69 20.28 -21.06
C SER A 7 -19.60 21.30 -20.76
N THR A 8 -18.42 20.79 -20.74
CA THR A 8 -17.14 21.47 -20.95
C THR A 8 -16.16 21.21 -19.80
N LEU A 9 -15.41 20.13 -19.95
CA LEU A 9 -13.98 20.04 -19.67
C LEU A 9 -13.47 18.60 -19.96
N ALA A 10 -13.82 18.09 -21.15
CA ALA A 10 -13.04 16.99 -21.74
C ALA A 10 -11.80 17.62 -22.37
N ARG A 11 -10.71 17.74 -21.61
CA ARG A 11 -9.39 17.98 -22.20
C ARG A 11 -9.00 16.73 -22.91
N SER A 12 -8.91 16.81 -24.23
CA SER A 12 -8.47 15.76 -25.13
C SER A 12 -7.02 15.37 -24.80
N TRP A 13 -6.86 14.18 -24.26
CA TRP A 13 -5.55 13.53 -24.16
C TRP A 13 -5.15 13.02 -25.56
N PRO A 14 -3.87 13.12 -25.94
CA PRO A 14 -3.42 12.55 -27.18
C PRO A 14 -3.54 11.03 -27.11
N THR A 15 -4.43 10.45 -27.87
CA THR A 15 -4.50 9.03 -28.17
C THR A 15 -3.31 8.66 -29.06
N ALA A 16 -2.11 8.61 -28.50
CA ALA A 16 -0.95 8.05 -29.15
C ALA A 16 -1.18 6.53 -29.25
N GLY A 17 -1.33 6.05 -30.48
CA GLY A 17 -1.71 4.70 -30.85
C GLY A 17 -0.99 3.60 -30.08
N TRP A 18 -1.72 2.99 -29.21
CA TRP A 18 -1.36 1.75 -28.55
C TRP A 18 -1.65 0.60 -29.50
N THR A 19 -0.65 0.14 -30.25
CA THR A 19 -0.77 -1.09 -31.02
C THR A 19 -0.60 -2.29 -30.09
N ALA A 20 -1.47 -3.27 -30.24
CA ALA A 20 -1.42 -4.59 -29.60
C ALA A 20 -0.03 -5.29 -29.71
N ALA A 21 0.82 -4.82 -30.60
CA ALA A 21 2.19 -5.29 -30.79
C ALA A 21 3.11 -5.07 -29.57
N ARG A 22 2.87 -4.05 -28.73
CA ARG A 22 3.71 -3.80 -27.56
C ARG A 22 3.31 -4.66 -26.35
N ALA A 23 2.03 -5.00 -26.22
CA ALA A 23 1.56 -5.97 -25.23
C ALA A 23 2.06 -7.39 -25.56
N LEU A 24 2.16 -7.74 -26.86
CA LEU A 24 2.75 -9.01 -27.29
C LEU A 24 4.27 -9.06 -27.09
N ALA A 25 4.97 -7.94 -27.15
CA ALA A 25 6.44 -7.91 -26.91
C ALA A 25 6.79 -8.25 -25.46
N ILE A 26 5.93 -7.92 -24.48
CA ILE A 26 6.10 -8.35 -23.08
C ILE A 26 5.77 -9.85 -22.93
N ALA A 27 4.81 -10.36 -23.72
CA ALA A 27 4.45 -11.78 -23.72
C ALA A 27 5.43 -12.66 -24.52
N SER A 28 6.18 -12.12 -25.47
CA SER A 28 7.10 -12.88 -26.33
C SER A 28 8.57 -12.88 -25.84
N SER A 29 8.96 -12.03 -24.91
CA SER A 29 10.20 -12.18 -24.17
C SER A 29 9.98 -13.21 -23.05
N GLY A 30 9.51 -14.39 -23.40
CA GLY A 30 9.23 -15.50 -22.49
C GLY A 30 10.46 -15.97 -21.74
N GLY A 31 10.75 -15.26 -20.70
CA GLY A 31 11.50 -15.68 -19.54
C GLY A 31 10.68 -15.19 -18.36
N ILE A 32 10.37 -16.07 -17.43
CA ILE A 32 10.14 -15.69 -16.06
C ILE A 32 11.35 -14.81 -15.75
N GLY A 33 11.17 -13.49 -15.86
CA GLY A 33 12.17 -12.54 -15.43
C GLY A 33 12.40 -12.85 -13.98
N GLY A 34 13.46 -13.61 -13.71
CA GLY A 34 13.93 -13.79 -12.37
C GLY A 34 13.94 -12.39 -11.78
N LEU A 35 13.50 -12.24 -10.55
CA LEU A 35 13.83 -11.10 -9.72
C LEU A 35 15.35 -10.99 -9.84
N GLU A 36 15.80 -10.28 -10.89
CA GLU A 36 17.19 -9.92 -10.96
C GLU A 36 17.46 -9.21 -9.64
N SER A 37 18.48 -9.66 -8.95
CA SER A 37 19.00 -9.03 -7.76
C SER A 37 19.47 -7.62 -8.16
N SER A 38 18.50 -6.72 -8.43
CA SER A 38 18.79 -5.32 -8.46
C SER A 38 19.16 -4.96 -7.03
N ASP A 39 20.25 -4.24 -6.84
CA ASP A 39 20.68 -3.70 -5.54
C ASP A 39 19.59 -2.88 -4.82
N SER A 40 18.41 -2.77 -5.40
CA SER A 40 17.27 -1.99 -4.91
C SER A 40 16.09 -2.84 -4.36
N TYR A 41 16.12 -4.20 -4.41
CA TYR A 41 15.02 -4.99 -3.86
C TYR A 41 14.99 -4.90 -2.34
N ARG A 42 13.89 -4.36 -1.81
CA ARG A 42 13.66 -4.27 -0.38
C ARG A 42 12.54 -5.25 0.03
N PRO A 43 12.84 -6.29 0.81
CA PRO A 43 11.81 -7.20 1.30
C PRO A 43 10.93 -6.50 2.33
N ARG A 44 9.61 -6.59 2.17
CA ARG A 44 8.60 -6.07 3.09
C ARG A 44 7.89 -7.23 3.79
N ARG A 45 8.59 -7.86 4.74
CA ARG A 45 8.08 -9.03 5.49
C ARG A 45 7.12 -8.63 6.60
N ALA A 46 7.34 -7.43 7.18
CA ALA A 46 6.52 -6.88 8.24
C ALA A 46 6.22 -5.41 7.92
N LEU A 47 4.94 -5.07 7.82
CA LEU A 47 4.44 -3.71 7.65
C LEU A 47 3.53 -3.37 8.83
N LEU A 48 3.84 -2.27 9.52
CA LEU A 48 3.15 -1.85 10.73
C LEU A 48 2.40 -0.54 10.49
N TYR A 49 1.07 -0.56 10.62
CA TYR A 49 0.25 0.64 10.53
C TYR A 49 0.21 1.39 11.86
N MET A 50 0.51 2.69 11.83
CA MET A 50 0.45 3.60 12.96
C MET A 50 -0.49 4.77 12.66
N PRO A 51 -1.53 5.01 13.48
CA PRO A 51 -2.44 6.12 13.26
C PRO A 51 -1.69 7.46 13.34
N ALA A 52 -1.86 8.29 12.31
CA ALA A 52 -1.16 9.57 12.18
C ALA A 52 -1.54 10.60 13.25
N ASP A 53 -2.71 10.47 13.87
CA ASP A 53 -3.16 11.31 14.98
C ASP A 53 -2.46 11.00 16.32
N ASN A 54 -1.68 9.92 16.39
CA ASN A 54 -1.07 9.44 17.63
C ASN A 54 0.46 9.44 17.58
N GLU A 55 1.06 10.58 17.87
CA GLU A 55 2.51 10.79 17.88
C GLU A 55 3.28 9.76 18.72
N ARG A 56 2.74 9.42 19.91
CA ARG A 56 3.38 8.44 20.79
C ARG A 56 3.52 7.07 20.14
N LYS A 57 2.48 6.62 19.39
CA LYS A 57 2.53 5.35 18.70
C LYS A 57 3.51 5.39 17.53
N VAL A 58 3.50 6.47 16.76
CA VAL A 58 4.42 6.66 15.62
C VAL A 58 5.87 6.70 16.13
N SER A 59 6.17 7.49 17.16
CA SER A 59 7.50 7.59 17.76
C SER A 59 7.98 6.25 18.33
N LYS A 60 7.09 5.49 18.97
CA LYS A 60 7.42 4.14 19.47
C LYS A 60 7.73 3.19 18.33
N ALA A 61 6.92 3.20 17.26
CA ALA A 61 7.16 2.36 16.09
C ALA A 61 8.50 2.69 15.42
N ALA A 62 8.81 3.98 15.30
CA ALA A 62 10.04 4.46 14.68
C ALA A 62 11.30 4.01 15.45
N ARG A 63 11.26 4.06 16.77
CA ARG A 63 12.47 3.89 17.61
C ARG A 63 12.63 2.49 18.21
N GLU A 64 11.53 1.81 18.54
CA GLU A 64 11.57 0.62 19.38
C GLU A 64 11.19 -0.67 18.63
N ILE A 65 10.57 -0.54 17.44
CA ILE A 65 10.03 -1.69 16.72
C ILE A 65 10.84 -1.93 15.44
N ASP A 66 11.51 -3.07 15.38
CA ASP A 66 12.29 -3.48 14.21
C ASP A 66 11.38 -4.14 13.17
N VAL A 67 10.87 -3.36 12.24
CA VAL A 67 10.04 -3.79 11.11
C VAL A 67 10.59 -3.28 9.78
N ASP A 68 10.19 -3.92 8.68
CA ASP A 68 10.66 -3.49 7.37
C ASP A 68 9.98 -2.19 6.91
N VAL A 69 8.71 -1.98 7.28
CA VAL A 69 7.92 -0.80 6.91
C VAL A 69 7.14 -0.27 8.12
N VAL A 70 7.30 1.01 8.42
CA VAL A 70 6.39 1.76 9.29
C VAL A 70 5.47 2.58 8.40
N CYS A 71 4.18 2.27 8.41
CA CYS A 71 3.17 2.95 7.63
C CYS A 71 2.36 3.90 8.51
N ILE A 72 2.57 5.21 8.33
CA ILE A 72 1.79 6.25 9.00
C ILE A 72 0.43 6.29 8.31
N ASP A 73 -0.62 6.04 9.08
CA ASP A 73 -1.95 5.82 8.53
C ASP A 73 -2.85 7.04 8.69
N CYS A 74 -3.32 7.59 7.57
CA CYS A 74 -4.31 8.65 7.51
C CYS A 74 -5.73 8.12 7.27
N GLU A 75 -5.89 6.81 7.00
CA GLU A 75 -7.19 6.21 6.63
C GLU A 75 -7.92 5.62 7.85
N ASP A 76 -8.15 4.34 7.88
CA ASP A 76 -9.06 3.67 8.82
C ASP A 76 -8.69 3.81 10.29
N ALA A 77 -7.41 3.98 10.60
CA ALA A 77 -6.95 4.16 11.97
C ALA A 77 -7.22 5.55 12.55
N VAL A 78 -7.68 6.51 11.72
CA VAL A 78 -7.93 7.91 12.10
C VAL A 78 -9.41 8.25 11.97
N ALA A 79 -10.00 8.79 13.02
CA ALA A 79 -11.40 9.25 12.99
C ALA A 79 -11.60 10.39 11.99
N LEU A 80 -12.79 10.46 11.37
CA LEU A 80 -13.12 11.47 10.35
C LEU A 80 -12.84 12.91 10.82
N THR A 81 -13.15 13.22 12.08
CA THR A 81 -12.92 14.55 12.68
C THR A 81 -11.45 14.88 12.93
N GLN A 82 -10.56 13.89 12.84
CA GLN A 82 -9.13 14.04 13.09
C GLN A 82 -8.27 13.96 11.80
N LYS A 83 -8.90 13.72 10.66
CA LYS A 83 -8.19 13.54 9.38
C LYS A 83 -7.28 14.72 9.03
N GLU A 84 -7.76 15.95 9.20
CA GLU A 84 -6.99 17.16 8.92
C GLU A 84 -5.79 17.32 9.88
N ALA A 85 -6.03 17.14 11.18
CA ALA A 85 -4.95 17.21 12.17
C ALA A 85 -3.92 16.10 11.94
N ALA A 86 -4.36 14.90 11.58
CA ALA A 86 -3.51 13.75 11.32
C ALA A 86 -2.58 14.00 10.12
N ARG A 87 -3.13 14.42 8.96
CA ARG A 87 -2.32 14.67 7.76
C ARG A 87 -1.25 15.73 7.95
N ASN A 88 -1.56 16.78 8.71
CA ASN A 88 -0.61 17.86 8.99
C ASN A 88 0.59 17.37 9.83
N LYS A 89 0.38 16.39 10.71
CA LYS A 89 1.46 15.79 11.52
C LYS A 89 2.37 14.86 10.71
N VAL A 90 1.89 14.27 9.61
CA VAL A 90 2.69 13.34 8.80
C VAL A 90 3.95 14.01 8.29
N ALA A 91 3.85 15.22 7.73
CA ALA A 91 5.00 15.97 7.23
C ALA A 91 6.02 16.27 8.34
N GLU A 92 5.56 16.58 9.55
CA GLU A 92 6.39 16.77 10.72
C GLU A 92 7.12 15.48 11.12
N TYR A 93 6.41 14.34 11.17
CA TYR A 93 7.01 13.05 11.53
C TYR A 93 8.08 12.62 10.54
N LEU A 94 7.81 12.78 9.23
CA LEU A 94 8.79 12.47 8.19
C LEU A 94 10.06 13.31 8.30
N ALA A 95 9.93 14.57 8.75
CA ALA A 95 11.05 15.51 8.86
C ALA A 95 11.85 15.36 10.17
N THR A 96 11.21 14.93 11.27
CA THR A 96 11.79 15.02 12.61
C THR A 96 12.09 13.68 13.28
N MET A 97 11.40 12.59 12.85
CA MET A 97 11.59 11.29 13.47
C MET A 97 12.61 10.44 12.71
N ASP A 98 13.44 9.75 13.47
CA ASP A 98 14.34 8.72 12.95
C ASP A 98 13.63 7.36 12.92
N PHE A 99 13.45 6.79 11.74
CA PHE A 99 12.86 5.47 11.52
C PHE A 99 13.91 4.36 11.36
N GLY A 100 15.18 4.68 11.58
CA GLY A 100 16.27 3.73 11.43
C GLY A 100 16.27 3.09 10.03
N ARG A 101 16.22 1.76 10.00
CA ARG A 101 16.19 1.00 8.74
C ARG A 101 14.78 0.84 8.14
N SER A 102 13.73 1.18 8.86
CA SER A 102 12.36 1.00 8.38
C SER A 102 12.02 1.93 7.22
N GLU A 103 11.34 1.42 6.21
CA GLU A 103 10.77 2.20 5.13
C GLU A 103 9.64 3.07 5.68
N ARG A 104 9.68 4.37 5.40
CA ARG A 104 8.68 5.34 5.83
C ARG A 104 7.56 5.37 4.80
N ALA A 105 6.48 4.69 5.09
CA ALA A 105 5.31 4.68 4.23
C ALA A 105 4.20 5.56 4.81
N VAL A 106 3.37 6.12 3.96
CA VAL A 106 2.16 6.86 4.34
C VAL A 106 0.96 6.26 3.63
N ARG A 107 -0.04 5.80 4.38
CA ARG A 107 -1.32 5.40 3.80
C ARG A 107 -2.25 6.62 3.78
N ILE A 108 -2.58 7.05 2.57
CA ILE A 108 -3.54 8.12 2.33
C ILE A 108 -4.98 7.61 2.44
N ASN A 109 -5.96 8.49 2.47
CA ASN A 109 -7.34 8.10 2.32
C ASN A 109 -7.63 7.63 0.89
N SER A 110 -8.67 6.81 0.73
CA SER A 110 -9.11 6.35 -0.60
C SER A 110 -9.59 7.51 -1.47
N LEU A 111 -9.50 7.36 -2.79
CA LEU A 111 -10.03 8.36 -3.74
C LEU A 111 -11.51 8.62 -3.52
N SER A 112 -12.29 7.58 -3.23
CA SER A 112 -13.73 7.67 -2.98
C SER A 112 -14.10 8.47 -1.71
N SER A 113 -13.15 8.69 -0.80
CA SER A 113 -13.37 9.48 0.42
C SER A 113 -13.47 11.00 0.15
N GLY A 114 -12.95 11.47 -0.99
CA GLY A 114 -12.88 12.88 -1.36
C GLY A 114 -11.82 13.68 -0.60
N VAL A 115 -10.96 13.04 0.21
CA VAL A 115 -9.90 13.71 0.98
C VAL A 115 -8.48 13.26 0.63
N ALA A 116 -8.35 12.32 -0.33
CA ALA A 116 -7.06 11.79 -0.78
C ALA A 116 -6.13 12.89 -1.32
N GLU A 117 -6.66 13.85 -2.08
CA GLU A 117 -5.90 14.98 -2.62
C GLU A 117 -5.30 15.83 -1.49
N ALA A 118 -6.10 16.15 -0.47
CA ALA A 118 -5.62 16.93 0.67
C ALA A 118 -4.54 16.17 1.47
N ASP A 119 -4.62 14.84 1.56
CA ASP A 119 -3.58 14.03 2.18
C ASP A 119 -2.28 14.09 1.37
N LEU A 120 -2.37 13.92 0.04
CA LEU A 120 -1.22 14.01 -0.85
C LEU A 120 -0.57 15.40 -0.82
N GLU A 121 -1.38 16.47 -0.83
CA GLU A 121 -0.87 17.83 -0.70
C GLU A 121 -0.08 18.03 0.59
N ALA A 122 -0.65 17.61 1.73
CA ALA A 122 0.01 17.76 3.02
C ALA A 122 1.31 16.96 3.11
N VAL A 123 1.33 15.74 2.56
CA VAL A 123 2.50 14.85 2.59
C VAL A 123 3.57 15.28 1.60
N LEU A 124 3.19 15.57 0.35
CA LEU A 124 4.15 15.81 -0.74
C LEU A 124 4.64 17.27 -0.80
N ARG A 125 3.97 18.22 -0.14
CA ARG A 125 4.50 19.59 0.03
C ARG A 125 5.41 19.72 1.25
N GLY A 126 5.54 18.68 2.06
CA GLY A 126 6.45 18.65 3.20
C GLY A 126 7.92 18.69 2.77
N PRO A 127 8.83 19.06 3.70
CA PRO A 127 10.26 19.19 3.39
C PRO A 127 10.95 17.83 3.11
N VAL A 128 10.36 16.73 3.56
CA VAL A 128 10.88 15.37 3.39
C VAL A 128 9.77 14.48 2.85
N LEU A 129 10.05 13.85 1.71
CA LEU A 129 9.11 12.91 1.09
C LEU A 129 9.11 11.56 1.82
N PRO A 130 7.97 10.85 1.84
CA PRO A 130 7.94 9.46 2.25
C PRO A 130 8.71 8.58 1.27
N ASP A 131 9.22 7.44 1.74
CA ASP A 131 9.84 6.44 0.88
C ASP A 131 8.78 5.71 0.04
N ALA A 132 7.56 5.57 0.57
CA ALA A 132 6.45 4.93 -0.13
C ALA A 132 5.09 5.57 0.21
N ILE A 133 4.17 5.54 -0.76
CA ILE A 133 2.76 5.90 -0.58
C ILE A 133 1.92 4.63 -0.72
N VAL A 134 1.12 4.33 0.31
CA VAL A 134 0.15 3.25 0.30
C VAL A 134 -1.20 3.81 -0.14
N ILE A 135 -1.74 3.26 -1.22
CA ILE A 135 -2.97 3.71 -1.87
C ILE A 135 -4.06 2.67 -1.63
N PRO A 136 -5.04 2.93 -0.74
CA PRO A 136 -6.11 2.00 -0.45
C PRO A 136 -7.16 1.99 -1.58
N LYS A 137 -7.89 0.88 -1.68
CA LYS A 137 -9.09 0.72 -2.51
C LYS A 137 -8.88 1.10 -3.98
N VAL A 138 -7.79 0.60 -4.58
CA VAL A 138 -7.53 0.74 -6.01
C VAL A 138 -8.29 -0.36 -6.74
N ASP A 139 -9.45 -0.02 -7.24
CA ASP A 139 -10.38 -0.98 -7.84
C ASP A 139 -10.33 -1.00 -9.38
N SER A 140 -9.71 0.01 -10.00
CA SER A 140 -9.66 0.14 -11.45
C SER A 140 -8.37 0.78 -11.96
N ALA A 141 -8.09 0.60 -13.26
CA ALA A 141 -7.03 1.33 -13.96
C ALA A 141 -7.22 2.85 -13.91
N ALA A 142 -8.47 3.32 -13.90
CA ALA A 142 -8.78 4.75 -13.80
C ALA A 142 -8.36 5.34 -12.45
N ASP A 143 -8.55 4.59 -11.36
CA ASP A 143 -8.11 5.01 -10.02
C ASP A 143 -6.58 5.17 -9.99
N LEU A 144 -5.85 4.20 -10.56
CA LEU A 144 -4.40 4.27 -10.64
C LEU A 144 -3.93 5.47 -11.47
N HIS A 145 -4.52 5.70 -12.65
CA HIS A 145 -4.17 6.85 -13.48
C HIS A 145 -4.40 8.17 -12.76
N HIS A 146 -5.54 8.28 -12.06
CA HIS A 146 -5.91 9.50 -11.35
C HIS A 146 -4.91 9.81 -10.23
N ILE A 147 -4.61 8.82 -9.37
CA ILE A 147 -3.70 9.02 -8.24
C ILE A 147 -2.27 9.30 -8.69
N VAL A 148 -1.80 8.61 -9.75
CA VAL A 148 -0.46 8.82 -10.32
C VAL A 148 -0.33 10.23 -10.87
N ALA A 149 -1.33 10.75 -11.57
CA ALA A 149 -1.33 12.12 -12.09
C ALA A 149 -1.24 13.15 -10.95
N MET A 150 -1.99 12.96 -9.87
CA MET A 150 -1.96 13.84 -8.70
C MET A 150 -0.57 13.82 -8.03
N ILE A 151 0.01 12.63 -7.83
CA ILE A 151 1.33 12.51 -7.19
C ILE A 151 2.42 13.15 -8.04
N LEU A 152 2.40 12.95 -9.36
CA LEU A 152 3.38 13.54 -10.28
C LEU A 152 3.31 15.07 -10.28
N ASP A 153 2.10 15.65 -10.27
CA ASP A 153 1.91 17.10 -10.23
C ASP A 153 2.49 17.71 -8.94
N LEU A 154 2.19 17.08 -7.80
CA LEU A 154 2.66 17.52 -6.50
C LEU A 154 4.16 17.27 -6.30
N ALA A 155 4.68 16.14 -6.77
CA ALA A 155 6.08 15.79 -6.64
C ALA A 155 7.02 16.62 -7.55
N ALA A 156 6.49 17.21 -8.61
CA ALA A 156 7.26 18.06 -9.52
C ALA A 156 7.95 19.27 -8.85
N GLN A 157 7.53 19.62 -7.64
CA GLN A 157 8.12 20.71 -6.85
C GLN A 157 9.41 20.29 -6.12
N HIS A 158 9.68 19.00 -6.03
CA HIS A 158 10.86 18.47 -5.37
C HIS A 158 12.01 18.27 -6.37
N PRO A 159 13.27 18.42 -5.91
CA PRO A 159 14.41 18.07 -6.75
C PRO A 159 14.37 16.57 -7.10
N ALA A 160 14.92 16.22 -8.25
CA ALA A 160 15.05 14.82 -8.64
C ALA A 160 15.81 14.03 -7.56
N GLY A 161 15.21 12.93 -7.13
CA GLY A 161 15.73 12.04 -6.09
C GLY A 161 15.40 10.59 -6.39
N GLU A 162 15.42 9.76 -5.36
CA GLU A 162 14.93 8.38 -5.46
C GLU A 162 13.44 8.36 -5.82
N PRO A 163 12.99 7.41 -6.65
CA PRO A 163 11.57 7.28 -6.98
C PRO A 163 10.70 7.11 -5.74
N ILE A 164 9.58 7.82 -5.67
CA ILE A 164 8.56 7.52 -4.66
C ILE A 164 7.94 6.16 -5.01
N LYS A 165 7.97 5.25 -4.06
CA LYS A 165 7.40 3.91 -4.23
C LYS A 165 5.90 3.95 -4.01
N LEU A 166 5.17 3.25 -4.83
CA LEU A 166 3.73 3.05 -4.69
C LEU A 166 3.44 1.64 -4.21
N ILE A 167 2.50 1.54 -3.29
CA ILE A 167 1.97 0.27 -2.78
C ILE A 167 0.46 0.36 -2.90
N THR A 168 -0.15 -0.37 -3.82
CA THR A 168 -1.61 -0.39 -4.00
C THR A 168 -2.27 -1.39 -3.07
N MET A 169 -3.55 -1.17 -2.70
CA MET A 169 -4.32 -2.15 -1.94
C MET A 169 -5.50 -2.64 -2.76
N CYS A 170 -5.62 -3.96 -2.84
CA CYS A 170 -6.77 -4.67 -3.40
C CYS A 170 -7.66 -5.11 -2.23
N GLU A 171 -8.84 -4.52 -2.10
CA GLU A 171 -9.68 -4.64 -0.91
C GLU A 171 -11.13 -5.00 -1.22
N SER A 172 -11.44 -5.23 -2.50
CA SER A 172 -12.77 -5.59 -2.95
C SER A 172 -12.76 -6.73 -3.96
N ALA A 173 -13.91 -7.40 -4.09
CA ALA A 173 -14.10 -8.39 -5.16
C ALA A 173 -13.95 -7.77 -6.54
N TYR A 174 -14.45 -6.54 -6.72
CA TYR A 174 -14.33 -5.81 -7.97
C TYR A 174 -12.86 -5.50 -8.29
N GLY A 175 -12.11 -4.96 -7.32
CA GLY A 175 -10.68 -4.69 -7.45
C GLY A 175 -9.86 -5.93 -7.77
N LEU A 176 -10.19 -7.10 -7.18
CA LEU A 176 -9.50 -8.34 -7.50
C LEU A 176 -9.75 -8.80 -8.94
N LEU A 177 -10.98 -8.68 -9.44
CA LEU A 177 -11.32 -9.04 -10.82
C LEU A 177 -10.66 -8.11 -11.85
N HIS A 178 -10.40 -6.85 -11.50
CA HIS A 178 -9.76 -5.85 -12.37
C HIS A 178 -8.28 -5.63 -12.06
N LEU A 179 -7.70 -6.41 -11.13
CA LEU A 179 -6.29 -6.26 -10.73
C LEU A 179 -5.34 -6.36 -11.91
N ARG A 180 -5.63 -7.23 -12.87
CA ARG A 180 -4.86 -7.33 -14.10
C ARG A 180 -4.82 -6.01 -14.86
N GLU A 181 -5.98 -5.36 -15.04
CA GLU A 181 -6.09 -4.08 -15.76
C GLU A 181 -5.34 -2.96 -15.02
N VAL A 182 -5.38 -2.96 -13.69
CA VAL A 182 -4.59 -2.04 -12.87
C VAL A 182 -3.10 -2.23 -13.10
N LEU A 183 -2.62 -3.48 -13.14
CA LEU A 183 -1.21 -3.79 -13.36
C LEU A 183 -0.76 -3.54 -14.80
N GLU A 184 -1.63 -3.76 -15.79
CA GLU A 184 -1.39 -3.38 -17.18
C GLU A 184 -1.28 -1.86 -17.32
N ALA A 185 -2.14 -1.11 -16.63
CA ALA A 185 -2.05 0.36 -16.56
C ALA A 185 -0.73 0.81 -15.92
N ALA A 186 -0.32 0.17 -14.83
CA ALA A 186 0.97 0.44 -14.19
C ALA A 186 2.15 0.22 -15.16
N ALA A 187 2.13 -0.89 -15.91
CA ALA A 187 3.12 -1.17 -16.94
C ALA A 187 3.13 -0.08 -18.03
N GLY A 188 1.94 0.32 -18.46
CA GLY A 188 1.75 1.38 -19.44
C GLY A 188 2.27 2.75 -19.01
N LEU A 189 2.13 3.06 -17.75
CA LEU A 189 2.67 4.28 -17.15
C LEU A 189 4.18 4.21 -16.87
N GLY A 190 4.84 3.06 -17.11
CA GLY A 190 6.25 2.87 -16.81
C GLY A 190 6.56 2.69 -15.32
N LEU A 191 5.56 2.36 -14.51
CA LEU A 191 5.73 2.23 -13.05
C LEU A 191 6.39 0.92 -12.63
N LEU A 192 6.46 -0.09 -13.49
CA LEU A 192 7.00 -1.42 -13.16
C LEU A 192 8.52 -1.54 -13.36
N GLY A 193 9.20 -0.45 -13.60
CA GLY A 193 10.65 -0.39 -13.75
C GLY A 193 11.05 0.53 -14.90
N GLY A 194 12.25 1.06 -14.81
CA GLY A 194 12.84 1.97 -15.79
C GLY A 194 13.79 2.95 -15.11
N ALA A 195 14.94 3.21 -15.73
CA ALA A 195 15.87 4.22 -15.24
C ALA A 195 15.20 5.60 -15.32
N GLY A 196 15.26 6.37 -14.24
CA GLY A 196 14.75 7.74 -14.18
C GLY A 196 13.25 7.89 -13.96
N ALA A 197 12.54 6.82 -13.58
CA ALA A 197 11.13 6.92 -13.20
C ALA A 197 10.99 7.72 -11.88
N ALA A 198 10.09 8.71 -11.86
CA ALA A 198 9.79 9.45 -10.63
C ALA A 198 8.96 8.63 -9.64
N LEU A 199 8.18 7.66 -10.14
CA LEU A 199 7.34 6.76 -9.36
C LEU A 199 7.59 5.31 -9.75
N ARG A 200 7.44 4.40 -8.78
CA ARG A 200 7.53 2.95 -9.01
C ARG A 200 6.47 2.21 -8.22
N LEU A 201 5.67 1.39 -8.89
CA LEU A 201 4.80 0.44 -8.22
C LEU A 201 5.63 -0.80 -7.84
N GLU A 202 5.96 -0.94 -6.57
CA GLU A 202 6.84 -2.00 -6.09
C GLU A 202 6.08 -3.13 -5.40
N ALA A 203 4.91 -2.83 -4.84
CA ALA A 203 4.15 -3.82 -4.10
C ALA A 203 2.65 -3.61 -4.24
N ALA A 204 1.90 -4.66 -3.93
CA ALA A 204 0.48 -4.59 -3.70
C ALA A 204 0.11 -5.32 -2.40
N ILE A 205 -0.92 -4.84 -1.72
CA ILE A 205 -1.45 -5.42 -0.47
C ILE A 205 -2.83 -6.01 -0.75
N LEU A 206 -3.10 -7.21 -0.24
CA LEU A 206 -4.46 -7.73 -0.15
C LEU A 206 -5.06 -7.35 1.20
N GLY A 207 -6.02 -6.40 1.22
CA GLY A 207 -6.72 -5.96 2.43
C GLY A 207 -7.82 -6.95 2.82
N GLY A 208 -7.46 -7.93 3.66
CA GLY A 208 -8.30 -9.12 3.90
C GLY A 208 -9.62 -8.86 4.60
N ASP A 209 -9.72 -7.84 5.45
CA ASP A 209 -10.94 -7.56 6.22
C ASP A 209 -11.99 -6.88 5.33
N ASP A 210 -11.59 -5.84 4.58
CA ASP A 210 -12.45 -5.16 3.62
C ASP A 210 -12.84 -6.10 2.47
N PHE A 211 -11.89 -6.93 2.01
CA PHE A 211 -12.18 -7.93 0.99
C PHE A 211 -13.24 -8.93 1.47
N ALA A 212 -13.10 -9.47 2.69
CA ALA A 212 -14.10 -10.38 3.25
C ALA A 212 -15.47 -9.71 3.37
N ALA A 213 -15.51 -8.44 3.79
CA ALA A 213 -16.75 -7.68 3.84
C ALA A 213 -17.37 -7.50 2.43
N SER A 214 -16.54 -7.23 1.42
CA SER A 214 -17.00 -7.01 0.03
C SER A 214 -17.66 -8.25 -0.59
N VAL A 215 -17.26 -9.45 -0.17
CA VAL A 215 -17.84 -10.73 -0.63
C VAL A 215 -18.87 -11.29 0.36
N GLY A 216 -19.22 -10.55 1.42
CA GLY A 216 -20.18 -10.99 2.43
C GLY A 216 -19.70 -12.17 3.28
N ALA A 217 -18.40 -12.39 3.37
CA ALA A 217 -17.82 -13.48 4.14
C ALA A 217 -17.50 -13.06 5.57
N THR A 218 -17.61 -14.01 6.49
CA THR A 218 -17.15 -13.83 7.87
C THR A 218 -15.73 -14.38 8.02
N ARG A 219 -14.86 -13.61 8.67
CA ARG A 219 -13.47 -14.02 8.91
C ARG A 219 -13.38 -15.24 9.79
N SER A 220 -12.71 -16.26 9.32
CA SER A 220 -12.43 -17.49 10.05
C SER A 220 -10.98 -17.52 10.57
N ALA A 221 -10.70 -18.32 11.60
CA ALA A 221 -9.34 -18.43 12.16
C ALA A 221 -8.29 -18.91 11.13
N GLY A 222 -8.71 -19.70 10.14
CA GLY A 222 -7.83 -20.19 9.06
C GLY A 222 -7.86 -19.32 7.80
N SER A 223 -8.67 -18.26 7.80
CA SER A 223 -8.87 -17.37 6.64
C SER A 223 -9.13 -18.12 5.32
N ARG A 224 -9.88 -19.24 5.39
CA ARG A 224 -10.18 -20.08 4.22
C ARG A 224 -11.06 -19.34 3.21
N GLU A 225 -11.90 -18.45 3.68
CA GLU A 225 -12.75 -17.56 2.87
C GLU A 225 -11.93 -16.68 1.91
N LEU A 226 -10.66 -16.44 2.24
CA LEU A 226 -9.75 -15.65 1.41
C LEU A 226 -8.81 -16.48 0.53
N LEU A 227 -8.91 -17.81 0.53
CA LEU A 227 -7.93 -18.67 -0.15
C LEU A 227 -7.86 -18.37 -1.65
N PHE A 228 -9.01 -18.31 -2.32
CA PHE A 228 -9.07 -17.96 -3.75
C PHE A 228 -8.50 -16.56 -4.01
N ALA A 229 -8.92 -15.58 -3.21
CA ALA A 229 -8.47 -14.21 -3.37
C ALA A 229 -6.93 -14.11 -3.22
N ARG A 230 -6.36 -14.78 -2.22
CA ARG A 230 -4.90 -14.81 -2.02
C ARG A 230 -4.17 -15.44 -3.19
N GLN A 231 -4.64 -16.59 -3.68
CA GLN A 231 -3.99 -17.26 -4.81
C GLN A 231 -4.09 -16.45 -6.10
N CYS A 232 -5.27 -15.89 -6.39
CA CYS A 232 -5.49 -15.03 -7.52
C CYS A 232 -4.59 -13.77 -7.45
N PHE A 233 -4.59 -13.10 -6.31
CA PHE A 233 -3.78 -11.92 -6.05
C PHE A 233 -2.28 -12.20 -6.23
N LEU A 234 -1.76 -13.27 -5.61
CA LEU A 234 -0.36 -13.68 -5.75
C LEU A 234 0.01 -13.94 -7.21
N THR A 235 -0.85 -14.63 -7.94
CA THR A 235 -0.63 -14.93 -9.37
C THR A 235 -0.47 -13.66 -10.19
N HIS A 236 -1.34 -12.67 -9.98
CA HIS A 236 -1.23 -11.39 -10.66
C HIS A 236 0.05 -10.62 -10.28
N CYS A 237 0.36 -10.51 -8.99
CA CYS A 237 1.56 -9.80 -8.55
C CYS A 237 2.82 -10.41 -9.15
N HIS A 238 2.96 -11.73 -9.09
CA HIS A 238 4.14 -12.41 -9.66
C HIS A 238 4.21 -12.28 -11.17
N ALA A 239 3.07 -12.30 -11.90
CA ALA A 239 3.06 -12.14 -13.34
C ALA A 239 3.59 -10.77 -13.79
N TYR A 240 3.46 -9.74 -12.95
CA TYR A 240 3.93 -8.38 -13.23
C TYR A 240 5.20 -7.99 -12.46
N GLY A 241 5.81 -8.92 -11.72
CA GLY A 241 7.07 -8.70 -11.01
C GLY A 241 6.96 -7.72 -9.82
N ILE A 242 5.78 -7.56 -9.23
CA ILE A 242 5.59 -6.73 -8.03
C ILE A 242 5.51 -7.60 -6.77
N GLN A 243 5.91 -7.03 -5.64
CA GLN A 243 5.92 -7.75 -4.37
C GLN A 243 4.49 -7.88 -3.81
N PRO A 244 3.97 -9.10 -3.61
CA PRO A 244 2.70 -9.29 -2.92
C PRO A 244 2.89 -9.17 -1.42
N ILE A 245 2.04 -8.39 -0.77
CA ILE A 245 1.93 -8.31 0.68
C ILE A 245 0.62 -8.99 1.07
N GLY A 246 0.71 -10.05 1.87
CA GLY A 246 -0.41 -10.93 2.18
C GLY A 246 -1.50 -10.26 2.98
N ALA A 247 -2.66 -10.94 3.08
CA ALA A 247 -3.79 -10.49 3.87
C ALA A 247 -3.36 -10.17 5.31
N CYS A 248 -3.83 -9.04 5.80
CA CYS A 248 -3.57 -8.54 7.12
C CYS A 248 -3.86 -9.60 8.20
N LEU A 249 -2.87 -9.91 9.02
CA LEU A 249 -3.07 -10.64 10.25
C LEU A 249 -3.32 -9.60 11.35
N LEU A 250 -4.57 -9.47 11.77
CA LEU A 250 -4.91 -8.65 12.90
C LEU A 250 -4.41 -9.33 14.18
N LEU A 251 -3.19 -9.03 14.60
CA LEU A 251 -2.69 -9.42 15.91
C LEU A 251 -3.30 -8.48 16.95
N VAL A 252 -4.43 -8.89 17.52
CA VAL A 252 -4.91 -8.31 18.77
C VAL A 252 -3.95 -8.77 19.86
N ALA A 253 -2.89 -8.00 20.12
CA ALA A 253 -2.00 -8.26 21.22
C ALA A 253 -2.81 -8.12 22.53
N ARG A 254 -3.16 -9.24 23.16
CA ARG A 254 -3.56 -9.22 24.57
C ARG A 254 -2.34 -8.76 25.37
N SER A 255 -2.55 -7.76 26.18
CA SER A 255 -1.56 -6.97 26.88
C SER A 255 -0.90 -7.70 28.05
N ASP A 256 -0.33 -8.86 27.88
CA ASP A 256 0.47 -9.44 28.95
C ASP A 256 1.83 -9.90 28.39
N ARG A 257 2.81 -9.03 28.65
CA ARG A 257 4.26 -9.26 28.50
C ARG A 257 4.78 -9.36 27.07
N GLY A 258 5.67 -8.46 26.72
CA GLY A 258 6.44 -8.24 25.49
C GLY A 258 7.17 -9.41 24.82
N ALA A 259 6.68 -10.63 25.00
CA ALA A 259 7.24 -11.85 24.42
C ALA A 259 6.63 -12.19 23.05
N TRP A 260 5.52 -11.59 22.66
CA TRP A 260 4.77 -11.96 21.45
C TRP A 260 5.36 -11.43 20.13
N LEU A 261 5.94 -10.24 20.17
CA LEU A 261 6.55 -9.65 18.97
C LEU A 261 7.78 -10.42 18.49
N LYS A 262 8.55 -11.02 19.40
CA LYS A 262 9.73 -11.82 19.05
C LYS A 262 9.38 -13.20 18.45
N GLY A 263 8.25 -13.79 18.83
CA GLY A 263 7.85 -15.12 18.36
C GLY A 263 7.19 -15.10 16.98
N THR A 264 6.50 -14.04 16.62
CA THR A 264 5.74 -13.95 15.36
C THR A 264 6.61 -13.48 14.18
N LEU A 265 7.64 -12.70 14.46
CA LEU A 265 8.60 -12.24 13.44
C LEU A 265 9.61 -13.32 13.01
N THR A 266 9.73 -14.44 13.75
CA THR A 266 10.67 -15.51 13.45
C THR A 266 10.13 -16.61 12.53
N GLY A 267 9.01 -16.42 11.87
CA GLY A 267 8.61 -17.25 10.70
C GLY A 267 8.27 -18.71 10.97
N THR A 268 8.04 -19.16 12.22
CA THR A 268 7.94 -20.59 12.54
C THR A 268 6.54 -21.17 12.67
N HIS A 269 5.48 -20.47 12.25
CA HIS A 269 4.12 -21.01 12.30
C HIS A 269 3.25 -20.74 11.06
N LEU A 270 3.83 -20.87 9.88
CA LEU A 270 3.06 -21.21 8.70
C LEU A 270 3.51 -22.60 8.29
N GLY A 271 2.69 -23.61 8.60
CA GLY A 271 2.92 -24.99 8.17
C GLY A 271 3.02 -25.07 6.65
N GLY A 272 4.21 -24.99 6.13
CA GLY A 272 4.59 -25.16 4.76
C GLY A 272 5.90 -25.91 4.73
N SER A 273 5.86 -27.11 4.17
CA SER A 273 7.00 -27.94 3.85
C SER A 273 8.11 -27.14 3.18
N ASN A 274 9.33 -27.34 3.64
CA ASN A 274 10.59 -26.91 3.06
C ASN A 274 10.60 -27.14 1.54
N VAL A 275 10.40 -26.05 0.77
CA VAL A 275 10.80 -26.01 -0.64
C VAL A 275 11.75 -24.81 -0.74
N GLY A 276 13.00 -25.12 -1.02
CA GLY A 276 14.04 -24.10 -1.15
C GLY A 276 13.73 -23.15 -2.30
N GLY A 277 13.59 -21.85 -2.00
CA GLY A 277 13.36 -20.78 -2.96
C GLY A 277 12.46 -19.70 -2.36
N THR A 278 13.04 -18.61 -1.96
CA THR A 278 12.52 -17.22 -1.87
C THR A 278 11.02 -16.95 -1.61
N ASP A 279 10.31 -17.76 -0.87
CA ASP A 279 8.93 -17.47 -0.45
C ASP A 279 8.94 -16.60 0.81
N VAL A 280 9.07 -15.30 0.62
CA VAL A 280 8.86 -14.32 1.69
C VAL A 280 7.36 -14.05 1.81
N ALA A 281 6.69 -14.81 2.66
CA ALA A 281 5.33 -14.46 3.09
C ALA A 281 5.40 -13.14 3.86
N CYS A 282 4.93 -12.05 3.25
CA CYS A 282 4.78 -10.77 3.93
C CYS A 282 3.59 -10.81 4.88
N CYS A 283 3.79 -10.45 6.15
CA CYS A 283 2.74 -10.24 7.12
C CYS A 283 2.50 -8.74 7.32
N VAL A 284 1.25 -8.31 7.20
CA VAL A 284 0.83 -6.96 7.61
C VAL A 284 0.38 -7.02 9.07
N ILE A 285 0.96 -6.20 9.93
CA ILE A 285 0.62 -6.11 11.35
C ILE A 285 -0.07 -4.78 11.60
N ILE A 286 -1.35 -4.82 12.02
CA ILE A 286 -2.09 -3.62 12.45
C ILE A 286 -2.15 -3.60 13.97
N LEU A 287 -1.54 -2.60 14.60
CA LEU A 287 -1.62 -2.35 16.04
C LEU A 287 -2.62 -1.23 16.37
N SER A 288 -3.84 -1.26 15.80
CA SER A 288 -4.77 -0.13 15.92
C SER A 288 -5.58 -0.06 17.22
N LYS A 289 -5.76 -1.12 17.99
CA LYS A 289 -6.73 -1.14 19.11
C LYS A 289 -6.25 -1.54 20.50
N CYS A 290 -4.99 -1.80 20.75
CA CYS A 290 -4.56 -2.40 22.04
C CYS A 290 -4.03 -1.46 23.11
N MET A 291 -4.32 -0.15 23.11
CA MET A 291 -3.88 0.77 24.19
C MET A 291 -5.00 1.61 24.82
N CYS A 292 -6.27 1.29 24.65
CA CYS A 292 -7.38 2.04 25.26
C CYS A 292 -8.21 1.27 26.29
N MET A 293 -7.67 0.25 26.95
CA MET A 293 -8.35 -0.35 28.10
C MET A 293 -7.39 -0.49 29.27
N HIS A 294 -7.05 0.62 29.93
CA HIS A 294 -6.72 0.66 31.36
C HIS A 294 -6.76 2.10 31.85
N SER A 295 -7.95 2.62 32.08
CA SER A 295 -8.26 3.58 33.12
C SER A 295 -9.75 3.45 33.46
N GLY A 296 -10.06 2.43 34.20
CA GLY A 296 -11.35 2.19 34.84
C GLY A 296 -11.05 1.55 36.17
N LYS A 297 -10.80 2.40 37.16
CA LYS A 297 -10.90 2.01 38.57
C LYS A 297 -12.38 1.74 38.86
N HIS A 298 -12.70 0.64 39.25
CA HIS A 298 -13.41 0.05 40.40
C HIS A 298 -13.86 -1.34 40.07
#